data_8aadd9264d5c8b80412c967da39cfaa9
#
_entry.id   8aadd9264d5c8b80412c967da39cfaa9
#
_cell.length_a   1.000
_cell.length_b   1.000
_cell.length_c   1.000
_cell.angle_alpha   90.00
_cell.angle_beta   90.00
_cell.angle_gamma   90.00
#
_symmetry.space_group_name_H-M   'P 1'
#
loop_
_entity.id
_entity.type
_entity.pdbx_description
1 polymer ?
#
loop_
_entity_poly.entity_id
_entity_poly.type
_entity_poly.pdbx_seq_one_letter_code
_entity_poly.pdbx_strand_id
1 'polypeptide(L)'
;PMGVMSSYNDWDGVPVTASYYFLTQLLRQEFGFDGYVVSDSDAVEYVYNKHHVAETYEEAVRMVLEAGLNVRTTFAAPDIFILPARKLVKEGRLSMKVIDERVADVLRVKFRLGLFDQPFVADPKAADKIVGADKNKDFVLDIQRQSLVLLKNENNLLPLDKSKLSRILITGPLAKEENYMVSRYGPQELENITVYEGIKNYLGNKVAVDYALGCKVKDAKWPESEIIHSPLTTEEQQEIQNAVEKAKLSDIVIAVLGEDEESTGESKSRSGLDL
;
A
#
# COMPACT_ATOMS: atom_id res chain seq x y z
N PRO A 1 -6.82 -9.16 16.74
CA PRO A 1 -7.53 -9.07 15.45
C PRO A 1 -8.59 -10.15 15.33
N MET A 2 -9.66 -9.90 14.57
CA MET A 2 -10.72 -10.89 14.31
C MET A 2 -10.58 -11.54 12.93
N GLY A 3 -9.75 -11.00 12.07
CA GLY A 3 -9.40 -11.54 10.75
C GLY A 3 -7.90 -11.46 10.51
N VAL A 4 -7.37 -12.44 9.78
CA VAL A 4 -5.98 -12.52 9.33
C VAL A 4 -5.98 -12.87 7.85
N MET A 5 -5.13 -12.21 7.06
CA MET A 5 -4.95 -12.53 5.65
C MET A 5 -3.73 -13.44 5.46
N SER A 6 -3.87 -14.50 4.68
CA SER A 6 -2.74 -15.33 4.27
C SER A 6 -1.97 -14.65 3.12
N SER A 7 -0.67 -14.90 3.04
CA SER A 7 0.19 -14.31 2.01
C SER A 7 0.32 -15.20 0.77
N TYR A 8 0.87 -14.63 -0.31
CA TYR A 8 1.22 -15.35 -1.54
C TYR A 8 2.45 -16.23 -1.40
N ASN A 9 3.29 -15.96 -0.39
CA ASN A 9 4.57 -16.63 -0.23
C ASN A 9 4.41 -18.11 0.08
N ASP A 10 5.41 -18.88 -0.28
CA ASP A 10 5.62 -20.24 0.23
C ASP A 10 6.67 -20.25 1.33
N TRP A 11 6.61 -21.28 2.14
CA TRP A 11 7.63 -21.65 3.13
C TRP A 11 7.98 -23.12 2.91
N ASP A 12 9.24 -23.38 2.62
CA ASP A 12 9.74 -24.73 2.30
C ASP A 12 8.92 -25.43 1.20
N GLY A 13 8.52 -24.65 0.15
CA GLY A 13 7.74 -25.15 -0.97
C GLY A 13 6.26 -25.35 -0.70
N VAL A 14 5.74 -24.97 0.47
CA VAL A 14 4.30 -25.01 0.78
C VAL A 14 3.75 -23.60 0.86
N PRO A 15 2.81 -23.21 -0.03
CA PRO A 15 2.16 -21.91 0.03
C PRO A 15 1.49 -21.67 1.37
N VAL A 16 1.72 -20.49 1.99
CA VAL A 16 1.14 -20.16 3.31
C VAL A 16 -0.38 -20.32 3.30
N THR A 17 -1.05 -19.95 2.21
CA THR A 17 -2.49 -20.12 2.02
C THR A 17 -2.97 -21.58 2.11
N ALA A 18 -2.11 -22.55 1.80
CA ALA A 18 -2.39 -23.99 1.87
C ALA A 18 -1.65 -24.69 3.02
N SER A 19 -1.01 -23.94 3.92
CA SER A 19 -0.19 -24.51 4.98
C SER A 19 -1.00 -24.76 6.25
N TYR A 20 -1.25 -26.03 6.55
CA TYR A 20 -1.86 -26.44 7.82
C TYR A 20 -1.02 -26.00 9.03
N TYR A 21 0.31 -26.02 8.89
CA TYR A 21 1.21 -25.56 9.94
C TYR A 21 0.92 -24.08 10.30
N PHE A 22 0.94 -23.18 9.32
CA PHE A 22 0.73 -21.76 9.60
C PHE A 22 -0.71 -21.44 10.01
N LEU A 23 -1.71 -21.93 9.26
CA LEU A 23 -3.09 -21.49 9.45
C LEU A 23 -3.79 -22.22 10.61
N THR A 24 -3.36 -23.42 10.95
CA THR A 24 -3.99 -24.20 12.01
C THR A 24 -3.07 -24.41 13.21
N GLN A 25 -1.90 -25.03 13.05
CA GLN A 25 -1.06 -25.34 14.18
C GLN A 25 -0.53 -24.08 14.88
N LEU A 26 0.18 -23.22 14.14
CA LEU A 26 0.76 -22.01 14.70
C LEU A 26 -0.31 -20.97 15.07
N LEU A 27 -1.14 -20.57 14.09
CA LEU A 27 -2.08 -19.48 14.28
C LEU A 27 -3.18 -19.84 15.30
N ARG A 28 -3.84 -20.99 15.13
CA ARG A 28 -5.02 -21.34 15.93
C ARG A 28 -4.68 -22.12 17.20
N GLN A 29 -3.79 -23.10 17.11
CA GLN A 29 -3.50 -23.97 18.28
C GLN A 29 -2.47 -23.33 19.19
N GLU A 30 -1.38 -22.77 18.67
CA GLU A 30 -0.32 -22.19 19.49
C GLU A 30 -0.65 -20.76 19.94
N PHE A 31 -1.07 -19.89 19.02
CA PHE A 31 -1.39 -18.48 19.33
C PHE A 31 -2.84 -18.27 19.80
N GLY A 32 -3.68 -19.30 19.77
CA GLY A 32 -5.05 -19.24 20.26
C GLY A 32 -5.97 -18.34 19.41
N PHE A 33 -5.67 -18.13 18.13
CA PHE A 33 -6.50 -17.31 17.26
C PHE A 33 -7.83 -18.00 16.94
N ASP A 34 -8.93 -17.33 17.22
CA ASP A 34 -10.31 -17.84 17.07
C ASP A 34 -11.17 -17.03 16.08
N GLY A 35 -10.52 -16.19 15.25
CA GLY A 35 -11.14 -15.48 14.15
C GLY A 35 -11.15 -16.26 12.84
N TYR A 36 -11.31 -15.55 11.71
CA TYR A 36 -11.28 -16.14 10.38
C TYR A 36 -9.99 -15.79 9.62
N VAL A 37 -9.61 -16.65 8.69
CA VAL A 37 -8.50 -16.42 7.74
C VAL A 37 -9.10 -16.16 6.37
N VAL A 38 -8.70 -15.05 5.75
CA VAL A 38 -9.02 -14.70 4.37
C VAL A 38 -7.76 -14.86 3.50
N SER A 39 -7.92 -15.34 2.26
CA SER A 39 -6.80 -15.37 1.33
C SER A 39 -6.51 -13.96 0.80
N ASP A 40 -5.28 -13.71 0.39
CA ASP A 40 -5.04 -12.63 -0.57
C ASP A 40 -5.69 -12.95 -1.91
N SER A 41 -5.82 -11.95 -2.79
CA SER A 41 -6.52 -12.07 -4.08
C SER A 41 -5.87 -13.15 -4.94
N ASP A 42 -6.67 -14.11 -5.38
CA ASP A 42 -6.26 -15.25 -6.22
C ASP A 42 -5.19 -16.17 -5.58
N ALA A 43 -4.88 -16.04 -4.28
CA ALA A 43 -3.87 -16.88 -3.64
C ALA A 43 -4.26 -18.38 -3.61
N VAL A 44 -5.56 -18.70 -3.65
CA VAL A 44 -6.04 -20.09 -3.78
C VAL A 44 -5.74 -20.62 -5.18
N GLU A 45 -5.93 -19.81 -6.21
CA GLU A 45 -5.60 -20.13 -7.59
C GLU A 45 -4.10 -20.39 -7.76
N TYR A 46 -3.29 -19.62 -7.05
CA TYR A 46 -1.83 -19.72 -7.10
C TYR A 46 -1.30 -21.04 -6.53
N VAL A 47 -1.99 -21.69 -5.62
CA VAL A 47 -1.64 -23.05 -5.16
C VAL A 47 -1.55 -24.04 -6.35
N TYR A 48 -2.43 -23.87 -7.33
CA TYR A 48 -2.45 -24.68 -8.55
C TYR A 48 -1.58 -24.11 -9.67
N ASN A 49 -1.84 -22.85 -10.09
CA ASN A 49 -1.31 -22.33 -11.36
C ASN A 49 0.04 -21.60 -11.27
N LYS A 50 0.52 -21.30 -10.05
CA LYS A 50 1.78 -20.60 -9.83
C LYS A 50 2.77 -21.42 -8.98
N HIS A 51 2.34 -21.95 -7.85
CA HIS A 51 3.18 -22.80 -6.98
C HIS A 51 3.24 -24.24 -7.44
N HIS A 52 2.25 -24.70 -8.25
CA HIS A 52 2.17 -26.06 -8.78
C HIS A 52 2.25 -27.16 -7.73
N VAL A 53 1.75 -26.90 -6.51
CA VAL A 53 1.70 -27.89 -5.43
C VAL A 53 0.40 -28.70 -5.41
N ALA A 54 -0.62 -28.27 -6.14
CA ALA A 54 -1.83 -29.02 -6.42
C ALA A 54 -1.86 -29.41 -7.91
N GLU A 55 -2.29 -30.63 -8.22
CA GLU A 55 -2.43 -31.10 -9.61
C GLU A 55 -3.63 -30.49 -10.33
N THR A 56 -4.65 -30.09 -9.59
CA THR A 56 -5.88 -29.47 -10.09
C THR A 56 -6.33 -28.33 -9.18
N TYR A 57 -7.14 -27.43 -9.71
CA TYR A 57 -7.76 -26.39 -8.90
C TYR A 57 -8.69 -26.96 -7.81
N GLU A 58 -9.41 -28.08 -8.10
CA GLU A 58 -10.22 -28.78 -7.11
C GLU A 58 -9.37 -29.27 -5.93
N GLU A 59 -8.18 -29.77 -6.20
CA GLU A 59 -7.23 -30.18 -5.17
C GLU A 59 -6.73 -28.97 -4.37
N ALA A 60 -6.43 -27.83 -5.01
CA ALA A 60 -6.09 -26.59 -4.33
C ALA A 60 -7.20 -26.15 -3.36
N VAL A 61 -8.46 -26.22 -3.77
CA VAL A 61 -9.63 -25.91 -2.92
C VAL A 61 -9.66 -26.82 -1.69
N ARG A 62 -9.41 -28.13 -1.85
CA ARG A 62 -9.33 -29.08 -0.73
C ARG A 62 -8.22 -28.69 0.23
N MET A 63 -7.02 -28.47 -0.29
CA MET A 63 -5.82 -28.17 0.50
C MET A 63 -6.02 -26.91 1.37
N VAL A 64 -6.53 -25.80 0.80
CA VAL A 64 -6.70 -24.55 1.54
C VAL A 64 -7.78 -24.66 2.63
N LEU A 65 -8.88 -25.37 2.37
CA LEU A 65 -9.94 -25.58 3.36
C LEU A 65 -9.46 -26.44 4.52
N GLU A 66 -8.72 -27.52 4.25
CA GLU A 66 -8.12 -28.38 5.27
C GLU A 66 -7.01 -27.64 6.05
N ALA A 67 -6.25 -26.76 5.39
CA ALA A 67 -5.23 -25.94 6.02
C ALA A 67 -5.79 -24.94 7.05
N GLY A 68 -7.03 -24.45 6.86
CA GLY A 68 -7.63 -23.51 7.80
C GLY A 68 -8.13 -22.21 7.19
N LEU A 69 -8.13 -22.10 5.85
CA LEU A 69 -8.69 -20.94 5.13
C LEU A 69 -10.21 -20.90 5.25
N ASN A 70 -10.77 -19.74 5.59
CA ASN A 70 -12.22 -19.54 5.71
C ASN A 70 -12.83 -18.80 4.53
N VAL A 71 -12.14 -17.80 4.01
CA VAL A 71 -12.67 -16.90 2.96
C VAL A 71 -11.66 -16.79 1.83
N ARG A 72 -12.12 -17.05 0.61
CA ARG A 72 -11.35 -16.80 -0.61
C ARG A 72 -11.59 -15.38 -1.09
N THR A 73 -10.53 -14.65 -1.40
CA THR A 73 -10.58 -13.37 -2.09
C THR A 73 -10.20 -13.55 -3.55
N THR A 74 -10.99 -13.01 -4.46
CA THR A 74 -10.78 -13.12 -5.91
C THR A 74 -11.70 -12.18 -6.68
N PHE A 75 -11.36 -11.90 -7.93
CA PHE A 75 -12.23 -11.22 -8.89
C PHE A 75 -13.07 -12.19 -9.74
N ALA A 76 -12.86 -13.49 -9.60
CA ALA A 76 -13.60 -14.53 -10.31
C ALA A 76 -14.94 -14.85 -9.64
N ALA A 77 -15.86 -15.47 -10.38
CA ALA A 77 -17.17 -15.88 -9.87
C ALA A 77 -17.05 -16.83 -8.66
N PRO A 78 -17.92 -16.72 -7.65
CA PRO A 78 -17.90 -17.57 -6.45
C PRO A 78 -18.03 -19.07 -6.76
N ASP A 79 -18.75 -19.41 -7.80
CA ASP A 79 -19.00 -20.81 -8.21
C ASP A 79 -17.73 -21.59 -8.52
N ILE A 80 -16.68 -20.91 -8.99
CA ILE A 80 -15.38 -21.54 -9.26
C ILE A 80 -14.82 -22.22 -7.99
N PHE A 81 -15.07 -21.69 -6.81
CA PHE A 81 -14.66 -22.27 -5.54
C PHE A 81 -15.74 -23.16 -4.90
N ILE A 82 -16.98 -22.69 -4.94
CA ILE A 82 -18.10 -23.35 -4.25
C ILE A 82 -18.42 -24.71 -4.87
N LEU A 83 -18.45 -24.82 -6.21
CA LEU A 83 -18.80 -26.06 -6.87
C LEU A 83 -17.76 -27.17 -6.65
N PRO A 84 -16.44 -26.93 -6.77
CA PRO A 84 -15.42 -27.89 -6.36
C PRO A 84 -15.53 -28.31 -4.89
N ALA A 85 -15.72 -27.38 -3.97
CA ALA A 85 -15.88 -27.71 -2.55
C ALA A 85 -17.09 -28.63 -2.29
N ARG A 86 -18.24 -28.35 -2.89
CA ARG A 86 -19.44 -29.19 -2.82
C ARG A 86 -19.22 -30.58 -3.42
N LYS A 87 -18.53 -30.66 -4.55
CA LYS A 87 -18.18 -31.93 -5.20
C LYS A 87 -17.28 -32.77 -4.30
N LEU A 88 -16.22 -32.19 -3.74
CA LEU A 88 -15.31 -32.86 -2.83
C LEU A 88 -16.02 -33.44 -1.61
N VAL A 89 -16.96 -32.69 -1.02
CA VAL A 89 -17.76 -33.21 0.10
C VAL A 89 -18.66 -34.35 -0.35
N LYS A 90 -19.34 -34.24 -1.49
CA LYS A 90 -20.22 -35.28 -2.04
C LYS A 90 -19.46 -36.58 -2.34
N GLU A 91 -18.23 -36.47 -2.79
CA GLU A 91 -17.32 -37.60 -3.08
C GLU A 91 -16.61 -38.17 -1.83
N GLY A 92 -16.81 -37.55 -0.67
CA GLY A 92 -16.14 -37.96 0.57
C GLY A 92 -14.63 -37.62 0.62
N ARG A 93 -14.14 -36.80 -0.27
CA ARG A 93 -12.74 -36.33 -0.36
C ARG A 93 -12.45 -35.10 0.53
N LEU A 94 -13.49 -34.41 0.98
CA LEU A 94 -13.43 -33.34 1.98
C LEU A 94 -14.51 -33.59 3.03
N SER A 95 -14.10 -33.56 4.31
CA SER A 95 -15.05 -33.79 5.42
C SER A 95 -15.99 -32.59 5.58
N MET A 96 -17.28 -32.85 5.79
CA MET A 96 -18.26 -31.83 6.15
C MET A 96 -17.85 -31.10 7.43
N LYS A 97 -17.20 -31.77 8.37
CA LYS A 97 -16.64 -31.16 9.58
C LYS A 97 -15.69 -30.00 9.28
N VAL A 98 -14.85 -30.12 8.25
CA VAL A 98 -13.95 -29.02 7.82
C VAL A 98 -14.76 -27.81 7.38
N ILE A 99 -15.81 -28.03 6.59
CA ILE A 99 -16.71 -26.94 6.15
C ILE A 99 -17.37 -26.27 7.35
N ASP A 100 -17.92 -27.06 8.26
CA ASP A 100 -18.60 -26.55 9.48
C ASP A 100 -17.63 -25.70 10.33
N GLU A 101 -16.39 -26.13 10.50
CA GLU A 101 -15.35 -25.37 11.20
C GLU A 101 -15.05 -24.04 10.51
N ARG A 102 -14.87 -24.04 9.18
CA ARG A 102 -14.60 -22.80 8.41
C ARG A 102 -15.75 -21.83 8.51
N VAL A 103 -16.97 -22.30 8.42
CA VAL A 103 -18.20 -21.49 8.55
C VAL A 103 -18.38 -20.97 9.98
N ALA A 104 -18.14 -21.82 10.98
CA ALA A 104 -18.25 -21.43 12.39
C ALA A 104 -17.32 -20.28 12.76
N ASP A 105 -16.09 -20.24 12.25
CA ASP A 105 -15.15 -19.16 12.49
C ASP A 105 -15.67 -17.81 11.98
N VAL A 106 -16.21 -17.78 10.77
CA VAL A 106 -16.79 -16.58 10.17
C VAL A 106 -18.04 -16.14 10.93
N LEU A 107 -18.94 -17.08 11.25
CA LEU A 107 -20.17 -16.79 11.98
C LEU A 107 -19.86 -16.27 13.40
N ARG A 108 -18.87 -16.83 14.08
CA ARG A 108 -18.44 -16.38 15.40
C ARG A 108 -18.05 -14.89 15.38
N VAL A 109 -17.31 -14.45 14.38
CA VAL A 109 -16.95 -13.04 14.23
C VAL A 109 -18.20 -12.18 13.96
N LYS A 110 -19.10 -12.62 13.07
CA LYS A 110 -20.36 -11.91 12.81
C LYS A 110 -21.22 -11.77 14.06
N PHE A 111 -21.33 -12.82 14.88
CA PHE A 111 -22.03 -12.75 16.16
C PHE A 111 -21.38 -11.79 17.15
N ARG A 112 -20.04 -11.82 17.28
CA ARG A 112 -19.30 -10.89 18.14
C ARG A 112 -19.47 -9.43 17.75
N LEU A 113 -19.61 -9.16 16.46
CA LEU A 113 -19.86 -7.82 15.93
C LEU A 113 -21.34 -7.40 16.01
N GLY A 114 -22.25 -8.27 16.48
CA GLY A 114 -23.66 -7.97 16.58
C GLY A 114 -24.39 -7.83 15.22
N LEU A 115 -23.81 -8.38 14.13
CA LEU A 115 -24.33 -8.17 12.77
C LEU A 115 -25.69 -8.87 12.52
N PHE A 116 -26.10 -9.78 13.39
CA PHE A 116 -27.43 -10.41 13.33
C PHE A 116 -28.50 -9.57 14.05
N ASP A 117 -28.08 -8.75 15.01
CA ASP A 117 -28.99 -7.86 15.76
C ASP A 117 -29.08 -6.48 15.12
N GLN A 118 -27.93 -5.99 14.59
CA GLN A 118 -27.83 -4.70 13.91
C GLN A 118 -27.05 -4.84 12.60
N PRO A 119 -27.67 -5.38 11.53
CA PRO A 119 -26.98 -5.62 10.24
C PRO A 119 -26.69 -4.34 9.46
N PHE A 120 -27.29 -3.21 9.83
CA PHE A 120 -27.15 -1.93 9.14
C PHE A 120 -26.59 -0.86 10.06
N VAL A 121 -25.86 0.09 9.47
CA VAL A 121 -25.42 1.30 10.17
C VAL A 121 -26.64 2.18 10.47
N ALA A 122 -26.87 2.52 11.75
CA ALA A 122 -28.04 3.28 12.20
C ALA A 122 -28.08 4.71 11.61
N ASP A 123 -26.92 5.37 11.50
CA ASP A 123 -26.77 6.70 10.90
C ASP A 123 -25.57 6.70 9.92
N PRO A 124 -25.80 6.53 8.61
CA PRO A 124 -24.73 6.59 7.61
C PRO A 124 -23.96 7.93 7.61
N LYS A 125 -24.63 9.04 7.97
CA LYS A 125 -23.99 10.37 8.06
C LYS A 125 -23.09 10.52 9.28
N ALA A 126 -23.14 9.61 10.24
CA ALA A 126 -22.21 9.63 11.36
C ALA A 126 -20.76 9.42 10.93
N ALA A 127 -20.53 8.68 9.84
CA ALA A 127 -19.21 8.47 9.27
C ALA A 127 -18.58 9.80 8.85
N ASP A 128 -19.34 10.71 8.21
CA ASP A 128 -18.87 12.01 7.74
C ASP A 128 -18.37 12.92 8.87
N LYS A 129 -18.86 12.69 10.09
CA LYS A 129 -18.43 13.43 11.29
C LYS A 129 -17.16 12.85 11.92
N ILE A 130 -16.81 11.61 11.61
CA ILE A 130 -15.70 10.87 12.21
C ILE A 130 -14.51 10.85 11.24
N VAL A 131 -14.77 10.53 9.97
CA VAL A 131 -13.77 10.52 8.92
C VAL A 131 -13.33 11.96 8.65
N GLY A 132 -12.03 12.20 8.70
CA GLY A 132 -11.47 13.55 8.47
C GLY A 132 -11.74 14.57 9.57
N ALA A 133 -12.24 14.16 10.75
CA ALA A 133 -12.40 15.07 11.90
C ALA A 133 -11.07 15.72 12.30
N ASP A 134 -11.11 16.98 12.77
CA ASP A 134 -9.90 17.76 13.08
C ASP A 134 -8.95 17.04 14.05
N LYS A 135 -9.48 16.36 15.07
CA LYS A 135 -8.66 15.54 15.98
C LYS A 135 -7.87 14.42 15.26
N ASN A 136 -8.39 13.90 14.17
CA ASN A 136 -7.70 12.90 13.36
C ASN A 136 -6.63 13.56 12.49
N LYS A 137 -6.87 14.78 12.00
CA LYS A 137 -5.89 15.57 11.24
C LYS A 137 -4.68 15.91 12.13
N ASP A 138 -4.92 16.33 13.36
CA ASP A 138 -3.85 16.61 14.33
C ASP A 138 -3.00 15.37 14.62
N PHE A 139 -3.66 14.23 14.79
CA PHE A 139 -2.96 12.96 15.00
C PHE A 139 -2.14 12.52 13.78
N VAL A 140 -2.69 12.66 12.56
CA VAL A 140 -1.97 12.40 11.32
C VAL A 140 -0.76 13.32 11.17
N LEU A 141 -0.91 14.62 11.47
CA LEU A 141 0.19 15.57 11.44
C LEU A 141 1.31 15.19 12.42
N ASP A 142 0.98 14.73 13.61
CA ASP A 142 1.97 14.26 14.58
C ASP A 142 2.72 13.02 14.09
N ILE A 143 2.02 12.03 13.52
CA ILE A 143 2.65 10.86 12.92
C ILE A 143 3.57 11.28 11.76
N GLN A 144 3.13 12.16 10.88
CA GLN A 144 3.94 12.67 9.76
C GLN A 144 5.22 13.34 10.26
N ARG A 145 5.14 14.16 11.32
CA ARG A 145 6.32 14.77 11.94
C ARG A 145 7.30 13.74 12.50
N GLN A 146 6.79 12.70 13.13
CA GLN A 146 7.59 11.60 13.67
C GLN A 146 8.21 10.70 12.60
N SER A 147 7.62 10.65 11.41
CA SER A 147 8.14 9.86 10.28
C SER A 147 9.28 10.53 9.52
N LEU A 148 9.52 11.84 9.75
CA LEU A 148 10.62 12.54 9.11
C LEU A 148 11.95 12.12 9.72
N VAL A 149 12.89 11.71 8.87
CA VAL A 149 14.23 11.28 9.27
C VAL A 149 15.28 12.27 8.77
N LEU A 150 16.03 12.88 9.70
CA LEU A 150 17.14 13.76 9.37
C LEU A 150 18.40 12.94 9.12
N LEU A 151 18.72 12.67 7.84
CA LEU A 151 19.88 11.86 7.47
C LEU A 151 21.20 12.65 7.55
N LYS A 152 21.15 13.96 7.30
CA LYS A 152 22.35 14.81 7.25
C LYS A 152 21.99 16.26 7.60
N ASN A 153 22.80 16.91 8.42
CA ASN A 153 22.66 18.34 8.76
C ASN A 153 24.04 18.98 8.99
N GLU A 154 24.80 19.14 7.91
CA GLU A 154 26.12 19.77 7.98
C GLU A 154 25.98 21.25 8.28
N ASN A 155 26.93 21.76 9.07
CA ASN A 155 26.98 23.15 9.51
C ASN A 155 25.71 23.66 10.20
N ASN A 156 24.88 22.77 10.74
CA ASN A 156 23.60 23.12 11.37
C ASN A 156 22.69 23.96 10.45
N LEU A 157 22.62 23.58 9.17
CA LEU A 157 21.78 24.25 8.19
C LEU A 157 20.30 24.25 8.61
N LEU A 158 19.84 23.14 9.17
CA LEU A 158 18.47 22.98 9.67
C LEU A 158 18.42 23.12 11.21
N PRO A 159 17.37 23.74 11.77
CA PRO A 159 16.20 24.32 11.07
C PRO A 159 16.54 25.64 10.36
N LEU A 160 15.87 25.87 9.22
CA LEU A 160 16.04 27.12 8.48
C LEU A 160 15.43 28.30 9.27
N ASP A 161 16.20 29.39 9.39
CA ASP A 161 15.71 30.63 9.97
C ASP A 161 15.01 31.50 8.92
N LYS A 162 13.68 31.45 8.90
CA LYS A 162 12.87 32.19 7.93
C LYS A 162 13.06 33.70 7.97
N SER A 163 13.61 34.25 9.05
CA SER A 163 13.89 35.67 9.14
C SER A 163 15.09 36.12 8.30
N LYS A 164 15.93 35.18 7.90
CA LYS A 164 17.12 35.37 7.06
C LYS A 164 16.90 35.05 5.59
N LEU A 165 15.68 34.57 5.23
CA LEU A 165 15.35 34.19 3.86
C LEU A 165 14.57 35.30 3.16
N SER A 166 14.98 35.60 1.94
CA SER A 166 14.29 36.53 1.03
C SER A 166 13.65 35.77 -0.13
N ARG A 167 14.32 34.74 -0.62
CA ARG A 167 13.87 33.92 -1.75
C ARG A 167 14.34 32.48 -1.60
N ILE A 168 13.44 31.54 -1.87
CA ILE A 168 13.76 30.13 -1.94
C ILE A 168 13.31 29.54 -3.26
N LEU A 169 14.01 28.51 -3.72
CA LEU A 169 13.56 27.66 -4.82
C LEU A 169 13.10 26.32 -4.26
N ILE A 170 11.91 25.90 -4.64
CA ILE A 170 11.47 24.51 -4.47
C ILE A 170 11.51 23.85 -5.85
N THR A 171 12.22 22.74 -5.99
CA THR A 171 12.39 22.03 -7.25
C THR A 171 12.20 20.53 -7.06
N GLY A 172 11.97 19.83 -8.16
CA GLY A 172 11.79 18.38 -8.18
C GLY A 172 10.36 17.96 -8.55
N PRO A 173 10.21 16.75 -9.07
CA PRO A 173 8.95 16.25 -9.60
C PRO A 173 7.85 16.10 -8.55
N LEU A 174 8.21 15.79 -7.31
CA LEU A 174 7.24 15.55 -6.24
C LEU A 174 6.86 16.81 -5.47
N ALA A 175 7.44 17.97 -5.80
CA ALA A 175 7.17 19.21 -5.06
C ALA A 175 5.72 19.67 -5.14
N LYS A 176 5.06 19.44 -6.28
CA LYS A 176 3.66 19.80 -6.56
C LYS A 176 2.78 18.61 -6.93
N GLU A 177 3.25 17.41 -6.65
CA GLU A 177 2.50 16.21 -6.98
C GLU A 177 1.40 15.98 -5.92
N GLU A 178 0.16 16.04 -6.34
CA GLU A 178 -1.01 15.87 -5.48
C GLU A 178 -1.39 14.39 -5.29
N ASN A 179 -1.09 13.56 -6.29
CA ASN A 179 -1.58 12.19 -6.35
C ASN A 179 -0.70 11.17 -5.63
N TYR A 180 0.60 11.45 -5.42
CA TYR A 180 1.48 10.46 -4.80
C TYR A 180 1.06 10.06 -3.37
N MET A 181 0.32 10.93 -2.68
CA MET A 181 -0.25 10.65 -1.37
C MET A 181 -1.44 9.70 -1.41
N VAL A 182 -2.07 9.54 -2.57
CA VAL A 182 -3.24 8.69 -2.74
C VAL A 182 -2.85 7.24 -2.87
N SER A 183 -1.78 6.92 -3.55
CA SER A 183 -1.28 5.59 -3.86
C SER A 183 -2.36 4.65 -4.45
N ARG A 184 -1.96 3.46 -4.84
CA ARG A 184 -2.88 2.43 -5.36
C ARG A 184 -4.00 2.04 -4.37
N TYR A 185 -3.74 2.16 -3.07
CA TYR A 185 -4.63 1.74 -2.00
C TYR A 185 -5.16 2.90 -1.16
N GLY A 186 -4.75 4.11 -1.47
CA GLY A 186 -5.21 5.29 -0.74
C GLY A 186 -6.63 5.68 -1.11
N PRO A 187 -7.32 6.40 -0.23
CA PRO A 187 -8.62 6.97 -0.55
C PRO A 187 -8.46 8.04 -1.63
N GLN A 188 -9.37 8.04 -2.59
CA GLN A 188 -9.48 9.10 -3.59
C GLN A 188 -10.22 10.32 -2.99
N GLU A 189 -10.09 11.47 -3.63
CA GLU A 189 -10.76 12.71 -3.20
C GLU A 189 -10.35 13.22 -1.80
N LEU A 190 -9.04 13.16 -1.50
CA LEU A 190 -8.49 13.86 -0.35
C LEU A 190 -8.03 15.25 -0.73
N GLU A 191 -8.26 16.23 0.15
CA GLU A 191 -7.56 17.51 0.09
C GLU A 191 -6.11 17.31 0.53
N ASN A 192 -5.21 17.25 -0.43
CA ASN A 192 -3.79 17.10 -0.19
C ASN A 192 -3.10 18.47 -0.24
N ILE A 193 -2.21 18.71 0.69
CA ILE A 193 -1.31 19.87 0.69
C ILE A 193 0.04 19.39 0.18
N THR A 194 0.45 19.85 -0.99
CA THR A 194 1.76 19.52 -1.56
C THR A 194 2.89 20.14 -0.73
N VAL A 195 4.11 19.62 -0.91
CA VAL A 195 5.30 20.19 -0.23
C VAL A 195 5.48 21.66 -0.59
N TYR A 196 5.26 22.01 -1.87
CA TYR A 196 5.32 23.39 -2.33
C TYR A 196 4.31 24.28 -1.61
N GLU A 197 3.06 23.87 -1.55
CA GLU A 197 1.99 24.65 -0.91
C GLU A 197 2.20 24.77 0.60
N GLY A 198 2.57 23.69 1.26
CA GLY A 198 2.83 23.67 2.70
C GLY A 198 3.93 24.65 3.09
N ILE A 199 5.04 24.66 2.35
CA ILE A 199 6.15 25.60 2.59
C ILE A 199 5.73 27.03 2.26
N LYS A 200 5.06 27.24 1.14
CA LYS A 200 4.57 28.58 0.74
C LYS A 200 3.58 29.15 1.76
N ASN A 201 2.65 28.35 2.24
CA ASN A 201 1.68 28.75 3.26
C ASN A 201 2.37 29.09 4.58
N TYR A 202 3.37 28.31 4.99
CA TYR A 202 4.14 28.56 6.21
C TYR A 202 4.96 29.86 6.14
N LEU A 203 5.56 30.17 5.00
CA LEU A 203 6.39 31.36 4.82
C LEU A 203 5.54 32.62 4.58
N GLY A 204 4.32 32.49 4.06
CA GLY A 204 3.44 33.59 3.71
C GLY A 204 4.05 34.47 2.62
N ASN A 205 3.75 35.77 2.67
CA ASN A 205 4.21 36.75 1.66
C ASN A 205 5.59 37.36 1.97
N LYS A 206 6.27 36.91 3.02
CA LYS A 206 7.55 37.50 3.47
C LYS A 206 8.75 36.99 2.70
N VAL A 207 8.66 35.78 2.17
CA VAL A 207 9.72 35.10 1.42
C VAL A 207 9.18 34.77 0.03
N ALA A 208 9.91 35.12 -1.00
CA ALA A 208 9.57 34.71 -2.36
C ALA A 208 9.80 33.21 -2.53
N VAL A 209 8.79 32.48 -3.01
CA VAL A 209 8.86 31.03 -3.23
C VAL A 209 8.73 30.76 -4.71
N ASP A 210 9.85 30.43 -5.34
CA ASP A 210 9.90 30.04 -6.74
C ASP A 210 9.75 28.51 -6.89
N TYR A 211 9.33 28.08 -8.06
CA TYR A 211 9.25 26.67 -8.45
C TYR A 211 9.94 26.43 -9.79
N ALA A 212 10.59 25.29 -9.91
CA ALA A 212 11.03 24.69 -11.16
C ALA A 212 10.88 23.18 -11.08
N LEU A 213 10.49 22.52 -12.17
CA LEU A 213 10.42 21.05 -12.21
C LEU A 213 11.81 20.43 -12.03
N GLY A 214 12.77 20.86 -12.82
CA GLY A 214 14.16 20.38 -12.78
C GLY A 214 14.35 19.02 -13.44
N CYS A 215 13.61 18.01 -13.00
CA CYS A 215 13.64 16.67 -13.59
C CYS A 215 12.25 16.02 -13.47
N LYS A 216 12.02 14.96 -14.22
CA LYS A 216 10.88 14.04 -14.06
C LYS A 216 11.26 12.90 -13.11
N VAL A 217 10.29 12.18 -12.58
CA VAL A 217 10.52 10.93 -11.81
C VAL A 217 11.13 9.85 -12.71
N LYS A 218 10.69 9.81 -13.96
CA LYS A 218 11.14 8.84 -14.97
C LYS A 218 11.47 9.58 -16.26
N ASP A 219 12.53 9.18 -16.92
CA ASP A 219 12.85 9.66 -18.26
C ASP A 219 11.97 8.98 -19.33
N ALA A 220 12.08 9.45 -20.57
CA ALA A 220 11.24 8.98 -21.67
C ALA A 220 11.52 7.51 -22.09
N LYS A 221 12.59 6.89 -21.61
CA LYS A 221 13.01 5.53 -21.96
C LYS A 221 12.86 4.56 -20.79
N TRP A 222 12.36 5.01 -19.67
CA TRP A 222 12.09 4.12 -18.55
C TRP A 222 11.11 2.98 -18.98
N PRO A 223 11.29 1.72 -18.56
CA PRO A 223 12.29 1.20 -17.60
C PRO A 223 13.65 0.80 -18.20
N GLU A 224 13.86 0.89 -19.51
CA GLU A 224 15.13 0.48 -20.14
C GLU A 224 16.31 1.31 -19.63
N SER A 225 16.08 2.58 -19.33
CA SER A 225 17.12 3.52 -18.85
C SER A 225 17.69 3.17 -17.49
N GLU A 226 17.02 2.36 -16.68
CA GLU A 226 17.60 1.83 -15.44
C GLU A 226 18.81 0.93 -15.66
N ILE A 227 18.89 0.29 -16.81
CA ILE A 227 19.99 -0.63 -17.16
C ILE A 227 20.92 0.01 -18.19
N ILE A 228 20.34 0.70 -19.18
CA ILE A 228 21.09 1.31 -20.29
C ILE A 228 20.90 2.81 -20.22
N HIS A 229 21.80 3.50 -19.52
CA HIS A 229 21.75 4.95 -19.38
C HIS A 229 21.62 5.63 -20.75
N SER A 230 20.64 6.52 -20.85
CA SER A 230 20.46 7.36 -22.03
C SER A 230 20.87 8.81 -21.77
N PRO A 231 21.42 9.49 -22.78
CA PRO A 231 21.72 10.91 -22.63
C PRO A 231 20.42 11.69 -22.46
N LEU A 232 20.48 12.77 -21.67
CA LEU A 232 19.39 13.69 -21.47
C LEU A 232 18.90 14.27 -22.81
N THR A 233 17.62 14.33 -22.98
CA THR A 233 16.97 15.04 -24.10
C THR A 233 17.18 16.55 -23.98
N THR A 234 16.95 17.27 -25.07
CA THR A 234 17.01 18.75 -25.05
C THR A 234 16.02 19.35 -24.07
N GLU A 235 14.82 18.76 -23.95
CA GLU A 235 13.79 19.20 -23.01
C GLU A 235 14.27 19.03 -21.55
N GLU A 236 14.78 17.87 -21.21
CA GLU A 236 15.32 17.60 -19.86
C GLU A 236 16.48 18.53 -19.51
N GLN A 237 17.39 18.78 -20.46
CA GLN A 237 18.47 19.74 -20.27
C GLN A 237 17.93 21.16 -20.03
N GLN A 238 16.87 21.59 -20.73
CA GLN A 238 16.24 22.90 -20.52
C GLN A 238 15.56 23.01 -19.15
N GLU A 239 14.89 21.95 -18.68
CA GLU A 239 14.28 21.94 -17.34
C GLU A 239 15.33 22.04 -16.23
N ILE A 240 16.43 21.29 -16.35
CA ILE A 240 17.57 21.39 -15.43
C ILE A 240 18.16 22.80 -15.46
N GLN A 241 18.40 23.37 -16.65
CA GLN A 241 18.97 24.71 -16.78
C GLN A 241 18.04 25.78 -16.15
N ASN A 242 16.72 25.69 -16.34
CA ASN A 242 15.76 26.58 -15.71
C ASN A 242 15.83 26.49 -14.18
N ALA A 243 15.94 25.28 -13.61
CA ALA A 243 16.09 25.10 -12.17
C ALA A 243 17.43 25.71 -11.67
N VAL A 244 18.54 25.50 -12.40
CA VAL A 244 19.86 26.07 -12.07
C VAL A 244 19.82 27.61 -12.09
N GLU A 245 19.21 28.23 -13.08
CA GLU A 245 19.11 29.70 -13.13
C GLU A 245 18.31 30.28 -11.95
N LYS A 246 17.21 29.64 -11.58
CA LYS A 246 16.45 30.05 -10.39
C LYS A 246 17.20 29.79 -9.07
N ALA A 247 17.95 28.69 -9.00
CA ALA A 247 18.77 28.35 -7.85
C ALA A 247 19.82 29.44 -7.56
N LYS A 248 20.47 29.99 -8.60
CA LYS A 248 21.45 31.08 -8.46
C LYS A 248 20.88 32.36 -7.84
N LEU A 249 19.57 32.54 -7.92
CA LEU A 249 18.86 33.71 -7.39
C LEU A 249 18.24 33.47 -6.00
N SER A 250 18.40 32.26 -5.45
CA SER A 250 17.74 31.83 -4.22
C SER A 250 18.73 31.68 -3.08
N ASP A 251 18.31 32.03 -1.87
CA ASP A 251 19.10 31.83 -0.64
C ASP A 251 19.24 30.33 -0.30
N ILE A 252 18.19 29.57 -0.58
CA ILE A 252 18.09 28.13 -0.32
C ILE A 252 17.37 27.45 -1.47
N VAL A 253 17.80 26.21 -1.77
CA VAL A 253 17.12 25.29 -2.69
C VAL A 253 16.60 24.11 -1.89
N ILE A 254 15.33 23.79 -2.07
CA ILE A 254 14.68 22.60 -1.51
C ILE A 254 14.35 21.67 -2.69
N ALA A 255 15.10 20.57 -2.83
CA ALA A 255 14.86 19.56 -3.84
C ALA A 255 13.93 18.49 -3.27
N VAL A 256 12.75 18.32 -3.88
CA VAL A 256 11.74 17.32 -3.51
C VAL A 256 11.80 16.20 -4.53
N LEU A 257 12.65 15.24 -4.24
CA LEU A 257 12.97 14.11 -5.10
C LEU A 257 12.41 12.83 -4.49
N GLY A 258 12.18 11.83 -5.32
CA GLY A 258 11.69 10.54 -4.90
C GLY A 258 11.11 9.76 -6.07
N GLU A 259 10.51 8.63 -5.75
CA GLU A 259 9.86 7.73 -6.69
C GLU A 259 8.34 7.89 -6.63
N ASP A 260 7.67 7.43 -7.67
CA ASP A 260 6.22 7.39 -7.75
C ASP A 260 5.66 5.94 -7.66
N GLU A 261 4.34 5.82 -7.63
CA GLU A 261 3.67 4.51 -7.59
C GLU A 261 3.82 3.69 -8.88
N GLU A 262 4.30 4.29 -9.96
CA GLU A 262 4.56 3.56 -11.19
C GLU A 262 5.95 2.94 -11.21
N SER A 263 6.92 3.52 -10.50
CA SER A 263 8.28 3.00 -10.40
C SER A 263 8.48 2.07 -9.20
N THR A 264 7.77 2.26 -8.10
CA THR A 264 7.89 1.47 -6.87
C THR A 264 6.52 1.03 -6.34
N GLY A 265 6.51 -0.02 -5.52
CA GLY A 265 5.30 -0.54 -4.90
C GLY A 265 5.03 -2.01 -5.23
N GLU A 266 3.80 -2.45 -5.00
CA GLU A 266 3.39 -3.82 -5.26
C GLU A 266 3.50 -4.19 -6.74
N SER A 267 4.16 -5.31 -7.03
CA SER A 267 4.46 -5.79 -8.38
C SER A 267 5.38 -4.88 -9.18
N LYS A 268 6.11 -3.99 -8.51
CA LYS A 268 7.12 -3.11 -9.10
C LYS A 268 8.49 -3.49 -8.56
N SER A 269 9.49 -3.43 -9.42
CA SER A 269 10.88 -3.70 -9.06
C SER A 269 11.79 -2.68 -9.72
N ARG A 270 12.77 -2.21 -8.96
CA ARG A 270 13.86 -1.38 -9.44
C ARG A 270 15.14 -2.20 -9.55
N SER A 271 15.94 -1.93 -10.54
CA SER A 271 17.26 -2.56 -10.73
C SER A 271 18.36 -1.88 -9.94
N GLY A 272 18.16 -0.63 -9.53
CA GLY A 272 19.10 0.20 -8.79
C GLY A 272 18.47 0.94 -7.62
N LEU A 273 19.31 1.71 -6.91
CA LEU A 273 18.92 2.58 -5.80
C LEU A 273 19.03 4.07 -6.17
N ASP A 274 19.26 4.38 -7.44
CA ASP A 274 19.35 5.74 -7.96
C ASP A 274 17.97 6.40 -8.03
N LEU A 275 17.93 7.71 -7.79
CA LEU A 275 16.73 8.54 -7.91
C LEU A 275 16.68 9.24 -9.26
#